data_ae4a1f16d1567beb3be636cb0a80cae8
#
_entry.id   ae4a1f16d1567beb3be636cb0a80cae8
#
_cell.length_a   1.000
_cell.length_b   1.000
_cell.length_c   1.000
_cell.angle_alpha   90.00
_cell.angle_beta   90.00
_cell.angle_gamma   90.00
#
_symmetry.space_group_name_H-M   'P 1'
#
loop_
_entity.id
_entity.type
_entity.pdbx_description
1 polymer ?
#
loop_
_entity_poly.entity_id
_entity_poly.type
_entity_poly.pdbx_seq_one_letter_code
_entity_poly.pdbx_strand_id
1 'polypeptide(L)'
;AIGNFYCFPYLNAIDVAKTPQWVKDTVWYQIFPDRFCNGDKSIDPENVEPWGTEPTRDNFMGGDLQGVLDKLDYLCNLGINGLYFCPVFEATENHRYETIDYFKVDPALGGNEVFKKLVSEAHKRGMKIMLDAVFNHIGYFSPKWQDVLKNNEKSRYKDWFCIKKFPVLENGLENVDGNNLNYETFGRIATMPKLNTENPEVVEYLLKVAKFWVEEMDIDGWRLDVCNEVDHVFWRKFREVVKETNKEVYILGEVWHDGLPWLMGDQFDAVMNYPVTDAVKEYFCLNQSNPEDFKYMIEANKVSYLRQIGETIFNLLDSHDTPRILTVAGGNKDKMKLAYLFMFTQAGSPCVYYGDEVGMEGNQGMDMEFHRRCMVWDENKQDKDMLKFMKQIIKIRKENKELNLLDNNWIRANRDENILIYSKKNIFIIMNNSDKEEKVFLPKEIKNNKVKDLFEEKIE
;
A
#
# COMPACT_ATOMS: atom_id res chain seq x y z
N ALA A 1 -25.56 22.30 14.46
CA ALA A 1 -25.15 22.12 13.07
C ALA A 1 -26.30 21.43 12.32
N ILE A 2 -26.96 22.17 11.46
CA ILE A 2 -27.95 21.63 10.54
C ILE A 2 -27.15 21.01 9.40
N GLY A 3 -27.06 19.70 9.33
CA GLY A 3 -26.39 19.05 8.19
C GLY A 3 -25.70 17.74 8.46
N ASN A 4 -25.53 17.32 9.68
CA ASN A 4 -25.01 15.99 9.96
C ASN A 4 -26.16 14.99 9.99
N PHE A 5 -26.47 14.44 8.83
CA PHE A 5 -27.42 13.35 8.71
C PHE A 5 -26.68 12.01 8.87
N TYR A 6 -27.19 11.17 9.73
CA TYR A 6 -26.83 9.77 9.69
C TYR A 6 -27.57 9.14 8.50
N CYS A 7 -26.80 8.71 7.51
CA CYS A 7 -27.36 7.99 6.37
C CYS A 7 -27.22 6.49 6.63
N PHE A 8 -28.32 5.76 6.55
CA PHE A 8 -28.24 4.30 6.44
C PHE A 8 -27.61 3.96 5.09
N PRO A 9 -26.43 3.34 5.07
CA PRO A 9 -25.69 3.14 3.84
C PRO A 9 -26.30 2.08 2.91
N TYR A 10 -27.28 1.32 3.38
CA TYR A 10 -28.01 0.33 2.58
C TYR A 10 -29.42 0.10 3.11
N LEU A 11 -30.31 -0.31 2.20
CA LEU A 11 -31.70 -0.66 2.49
C LEU A 11 -31.98 -2.13 2.23
N ASN A 12 -31.16 -2.80 1.43
CA ASN A 12 -31.32 -4.19 1.01
C ASN A 12 -30.00 -4.95 1.15
N ALA A 13 -30.07 -6.28 1.17
CA ALA A 13 -28.88 -7.14 1.25
C ALA A 13 -27.92 -6.98 0.06
N ILE A 14 -28.39 -6.48 -1.09
CA ILE A 14 -27.56 -6.21 -2.27
C ILE A 14 -26.67 -4.98 -2.08
N ASP A 15 -27.09 -4.05 -1.22
CA ASP A 15 -26.36 -2.81 -0.93
C ASP A 15 -25.20 -3.04 0.06
N VAL A 16 -25.13 -4.23 0.68
CA VAL A 16 -24.06 -4.58 1.61
C VAL A 16 -22.78 -4.87 0.84
N ALA A 17 -21.73 -4.11 1.10
CA ALA A 17 -20.42 -4.35 0.50
C ALA A 17 -19.90 -5.75 0.89
N LYS A 18 -19.52 -6.54 -0.14
CA LYS A 18 -18.96 -7.88 0.03
C LYS A 18 -17.44 -7.81 -0.15
N THR A 19 -16.75 -7.74 0.97
CA THR A 19 -15.27 -7.72 1.00
C THR A 19 -14.75 -9.11 1.38
N PRO A 20 -13.57 -9.54 0.86
CA PRO A 20 -12.98 -10.81 1.25
C PRO A 20 -12.62 -10.83 2.74
N GLN A 21 -13.14 -11.82 3.48
CA GLN A 21 -13.01 -11.83 4.94
C GLN A 21 -11.60 -12.16 5.42
N TRP A 22 -10.79 -12.84 4.61
CA TRP A 22 -9.39 -13.17 4.92
C TRP A 22 -8.52 -11.93 5.09
N VAL A 23 -8.88 -10.79 4.48
CA VAL A 23 -8.13 -9.52 4.56
C VAL A 23 -7.99 -9.03 5.99
N LYS A 24 -9.00 -9.21 6.84
CA LYS A 24 -8.98 -8.80 8.26
C LYS A 24 -7.83 -9.43 9.06
N ASP A 25 -7.42 -10.63 8.65
CA ASP A 25 -6.39 -11.43 9.32
C ASP A 25 -5.02 -11.30 8.64
N THR A 26 -4.93 -10.43 7.63
CA THR A 26 -3.70 -10.25 6.86
C THR A 26 -2.88 -9.10 7.42
N VAL A 27 -1.60 -9.37 7.59
CA VAL A 27 -0.55 -8.38 7.81
C VAL A 27 0.27 -8.31 6.54
N TRP A 28 0.16 -7.21 5.84
CA TRP A 28 0.84 -6.97 4.57
C TRP A 28 2.28 -6.54 4.79
N TYR A 29 3.12 -6.85 3.81
CA TYR A 29 4.48 -6.34 3.70
C TYR A 29 4.68 -5.81 2.28
N GLN A 30 4.93 -4.51 2.16
CA GLN A 30 5.13 -3.86 0.87
C GLN A 30 6.58 -4.04 0.41
N ILE A 31 6.75 -4.52 -0.81
CA ILE A 31 8.05 -4.78 -1.44
C ILE A 31 8.23 -3.87 -2.65
N PHE A 32 9.34 -3.12 -2.68
CA PHE A 32 9.87 -2.47 -3.86
C PHE A 32 10.92 -3.42 -4.47
N PRO A 33 10.61 -4.13 -5.58
CA PRO A 33 11.40 -5.30 -6.01
C PRO A 33 12.88 -5.01 -6.20
N ASP A 34 13.23 -3.94 -6.93
CA ASP A 34 14.62 -3.56 -7.21
C ASP A 34 15.49 -3.33 -5.96
N ARG A 35 14.86 -3.03 -4.81
CA ARG A 35 15.54 -2.61 -3.57
C ARG A 35 15.40 -3.61 -2.42
N PHE A 36 14.72 -4.73 -2.62
CA PHE A 36 14.46 -5.68 -1.54
C PHE A 36 15.57 -6.73 -1.38
N CYS A 37 15.87 -7.51 -2.41
CA CYS A 37 16.94 -8.51 -2.39
C CYS A 37 17.33 -8.93 -3.81
N ASN A 38 18.62 -8.93 -4.13
CA ASN A 38 19.14 -9.49 -5.37
C ASN A 38 19.41 -10.98 -5.16
N GLY A 39 18.60 -11.83 -5.77
CA GLY A 39 18.68 -13.29 -5.68
C GLY A 39 19.37 -13.96 -6.87
N ASP A 40 19.22 -13.37 -8.06
CA ASP A 40 19.82 -13.90 -9.29
C ASP A 40 20.57 -12.84 -10.06
N LYS A 41 21.85 -12.70 -9.78
CA LYS A 41 22.74 -11.73 -10.44
C LYS A 41 22.90 -11.95 -11.96
N SER A 42 22.48 -13.06 -12.49
CA SER A 42 22.59 -13.35 -13.94
C SER A 42 21.57 -12.58 -14.78
N ILE A 43 20.52 -12.03 -14.13
CA ILE A 43 19.49 -11.21 -14.77
C ILE A 43 19.60 -9.72 -14.44
N ASP A 44 20.66 -9.33 -13.72
CA ASP A 44 20.90 -7.91 -13.39
C ASP A 44 20.92 -7.05 -14.66
N PRO A 45 20.32 -5.83 -14.64
CA PRO A 45 20.51 -4.86 -15.71
C PRO A 45 21.99 -4.53 -15.95
N GLU A 46 22.35 -4.16 -17.19
CA GLU A 46 23.74 -3.83 -17.55
C GLU A 46 24.33 -2.70 -16.69
N ASN A 47 23.50 -1.79 -16.22
CA ASN A 47 23.88 -0.62 -15.40
C ASN A 47 23.56 -0.81 -13.91
N VAL A 48 23.48 -2.05 -13.42
CA VAL A 48 23.23 -2.32 -12.00
C VAL A 48 24.36 -1.75 -11.13
N GLU A 49 24.00 -1.08 -10.06
CA GLU A 49 24.96 -0.53 -9.10
C GLU A 49 25.16 -1.48 -7.89
N PRO A 50 26.26 -1.34 -7.15
CA PRO A 50 26.49 -2.13 -5.94
C PRO A 50 25.34 -1.98 -4.95
N TRP A 51 24.92 -3.11 -4.34
CA TRP A 51 23.84 -3.13 -3.34
C TRP A 51 24.09 -2.16 -2.19
N GLY A 52 23.18 -1.25 -1.97
CA GLY A 52 23.26 -0.23 -0.94
C GLY A 52 23.88 1.10 -1.40
N THR A 53 24.18 1.27 -2.68
CA THR A 53 24.46 2.58 -3.26
C THR A 53 23.29 3.55 -2.97
N GLU A 54 23.56 4.83 -2.88
CA GLU A 54 22.52 5.85 -2.67
C GLU A 54 21.48 5.81 -3.79
N PRO A 55 20.19 5.70 -3.44
CA PRO A 55 19.14 5.52 -4.42
C PRO A 55 18.82 6.82 -5.15
N THR A 56 18.86 6.76 -6.46
CA THR A 56 18.36 7.80 -7.36
C THR A 56 17.11 7.30 -8.09
N ARG A 57 16.47 8.19 -8.84
CA ARG A 57 15.31 7.80 -9.66
C ARG A 57 15.68 6.76 -10.73
N ASP A 58 16.89 6.80 -11.26
CA ASP A 58 17.27 6.10 -12.49
C ASP A 58 18.18 4.88 -12.26
N ASN A 59 18.77 4.72 -11.05
CA ASN A 59 19.70 3.63 -10.79
C ASN A 59 19.00 2.32 -10.40
N PHE A 60 19.58 1.21 -10.85
CA PHE A 60 19.13 -0.14 -10.52
C PHE A 60 20.07 -0.78 -9.48
N MET A 61 19.51 -1.56 -8.56
CA MET A 61 20.25 -2.31 -7.53
C MET A 61 20.15 -3.83 -7.73
N GLY A 62 19.38 -4.27 -8.73
CA GLY A 62 19.28 -5.67 -9.11
C GLY A 62 18.43 -6.53 -8.18
N GLY A 63 17.59 -5.94 -7.33
CA GLY A 63 16.61 -6.72 -6.58
C GLY A 63 15.61 -7.39 -7.50
N ASP A 64 15.23 -8.65 -7.21
CA ASP A 64 14.44 -9.50 -8.06
C ASP A 64 13.48 -10.44 -7.29
N LEU A 65 12.65 -11.18 -8.01
CA LEU A 65 11.68 -12.10 -7.40
C LEU A 65 12.32 -13.39 -6.85
N GLN A 66 13.51 -13.78 -7.34
CA GLN A 66 14.27 -14.87 -6.70
C GLN A 66 14.76 -14.44 -5.32
N GLY A 67 15.22 -13.18 -5.17
CA GLY A 67 15.57 -12.61 -3.87
C GLY A 67 14.39 -12.58 -2.90
N VAL A 68 13.17 -12.29 -3.39
CA VAL A 68 11.96 -12.40 -2.56
C VAL A 68 11.69 -13.85 -2.16
N LEU A 69 11.81 -14.81 -3.09
CA LEU A 69 11.70 -16.24 -2.80
C LEU A 69 12.66 -16.68 -1.69
N ASP A 70 13.92 -16.25 -1.77
CA ASP A 70 14.96 -16.57 -0.79
C ASP A 70 14.67 -15.98 0.61
N LYS A 71 13.81 -14.96 0.68
CA LYS A 71 13.42 -14.27 1.92
C LYS A 71 12.03 -14.62 2.44
N LEU A 72 11.30 -15.53 1.81
CA LEU A 72 9.96 -15.92 2.30
C LEU A 72 9.97 -16.44 3.74
N ASP A 73 10.98 -17.21 4.12
CA ASP A 73 11.07 -17.71 5.49
C ASP A 73 11.37 -16.59 6.51
N TYR A 74 12.14 -15.56 6.12
CA TYR A 74 12.32 -14.36 6.94
C TYR A 74 10.98 -13.66 7.17
N LEU A 75 10.20 -13.47 6.13
CA LEU A 75 8.88 -12.81 6.18
C LEU A 75 7.88 -13.63 7.01
N CYS A 76 7.87 -14.94 6.87
CA CYS A 76 7.10 -15.85 7.74
C CYS A 76 7.49 -15.69 9.22
N ASN A 77 8.79 -15.67 9.52
CA ASN A 77 9.31 -15.53 10.87
C ASN A 77 9.05 -14.13 11.46
N LEU A 78 8.88 -13.12 10.64
CA LEU A 78 8.40 -11.80 11.05
C LEU A 78 6.91 -11.84 11.41
N GLY A 79 6.16 -12.78 10.85
CA GLY A 79 4.72 -12.95 11.05
C GLY A 79 3.87 -12.42 9.88
N ILE A 80 4.49 -12.04 8.78
CA ILE A 80 3.81 -11.57 7.56
C ILE A 80 3.04 -12.72 6.91
N ASN A 81 1.84 -12.42 6.39
CA ASN A 81 1.01 -13.35 5.63
C ASN A 81 0.33 -12.71 4.41
N GLY A 82 0.79 -11.54 3.98
CA GLY A 82 0.44 -10.93 2.71
C GLY A 82 1.62 -10.14 2.14
N LEU A 83 1.91 -10.30 0.86
CA LEU A 83 2.94 -9.55 0.14
C LEU A 83 2.26 -8.62 -0.84
N TYR A 84 2.55 -7.33 -0.73
CA TYR A 84 2.15 -6.30 -1.69
C TYR A 84 3.37 -5.85 -2.47
N PHE A 85 3.36 -6.08 -3.77
CA PHE A 85 4.44 -5.68 -4.67
C PHE A 85 4.14 -4.34 -5.33
N CYS A 86 5.09 -3.40 -5.31
CA CYS A 86 5.16 -2.34 -6.31
C CYS A 86 5.25 -3.01 -7.70
N PRO A 87 5.00 -2.27 -8.81
CA PRO A 87 4.83 -2.91 -10.12
C PRO A 87 5.94 -3.89 -10.49
N VAL A 88 5.55 -5.02 -11.10
CA VAL A 88 6.45 -6.09 -11.54
C VAL A 88 6.46 -6.28 -13.05
N PHE A 89 5.60 -5.56 -13.78
CA PHE A 89 5.47 -5.70 -15.23
C PHE A 89 6.69 -5.17 -15.98
N GLU A 90 6.90 -5.67 -17.19
CA GLU A 90 7.98 -5.22 -18.07
C GLU A 90 7.95 -3.69 -18.22
N ALA A 91 9.05 -3.02 -17.89
CA ALA A 91 9.19 -1.56 -17.88
C ALA A 91 10.65 -1.16 -18.07
N THR A 92 10.93 0.14 -18.24
CA THR A 92 12.29 0.66 -18.39
C THR A 92 12.89 1.20 -17.10
N GLU A 93 12.03 1.58 -16.12
CA GLU A 93 12.46 2.22 -14.89
C GLU A 93 12.51 1.23 -13.72
N ASN A 94 13.31 1.51 -12.70
CA ASN A 94 13.43 0.66 -11.52
C ASN A 94 12.12 0.49 -10.74
N HIS A 95 11.25 1.50 -10.78
CA HIS A 95 9.94 1.51 -10.12
C HIS A 95 8.82 0.83 -10.93
N ARG A 96 9.00 0.63 -12.22
CA ARG A 96 8.12 -0.08 -13.17
C ARG A 96 6.70 0.49 -13.32
N TYR A 97 6.47 1.75 -12.94
CA TYR A 97 5.19 2.42 -13.23
C TYR A 97 5.03 2.81 -14.71
N GLU A 98 6.07 2.68 -15.52
CA GLU A 98 6.07 2.90 -16.97
C GLU A 98 5.95 1.57 -17.72
N THR A 99 4.81 0.89 -17.54
CA THR A 99 4.57 -0.47 -18.07
C THR A 99 4.68 -0.52 -19.60
N ILE A 100 5.46 -1.46 -20.13
CA ILE A 100 5.59 -1.78 -21.56
C ILE A 100 4.60 -2.88 -21.94
N ASP A 101 4.60 -3.99 -21.19
CA ASP A 101 3.73 -5.14 -21.42
C ASP A 101 3.14 -5.64 -20.11
N TYR A 102 1.81 -5.51 -19.99
CA TYR A 102 1.06 -5.91 -18.79
C TYR A 102 0.93 -7.44 -18.60
N PHE A 103 1.25 -8.25 -19.61
CA PHE A 103 1.16 -9.72 -19.52
C PHE A 103 2.50 -10.37 -19.14
N LYS A 104 3.54 -9.56 -19.00
CA LYS A 104 4.89 -10.04 -18.69
C LYS A 104 5.42 -9.42 -17.42
N VAL A 105 5.98 -10.24 -16.56
CA VAL A 105 6.90 -9.80 -15.53
C VAL A 105 8.21 -9.37 -16.19
N ASP A 106 8.78 -8.27 -15.71
CA ASP A 106 10.06 -7.76 -16.18
C ASP A 106 11.14 -8.86 -16.16
N PRO A 107 11.85 -9.06 -17.27
CA PRO A 107 12.97 -10.03 -17.32
C PRO A 107 14.01 -9.80 -16.22
N ALA A 108 14.29 -8.54 -15.85
CA ALA A 108 15.20 -8.21 -14.76
C ALA A 108 14.66 -8.58 -13.37
N LEU A 109 13.39 -8.97 -13.27
CA LEU A 109 12.79 -9.56 -12.08
C LEU A 109 12.67 -11.09 -12.14
N GLY A 110 13.05 -11.72 -13.27
CA GLY A 110 13.00 -13.18 -13.47
C GLY A 110 11.83 -13.67 -14.30
N GLY A 111 10.95 -12.79 -14.79
CA GLY A 111 9.86 -13.15 -15.70
C GLY A 111 8.73 -13.96 -15.05
N ASN A 112 7.78 -14.39 -15.90
CA ASN A 112 6.53 -15.03 -15.45
C ASN A 112 6.74 -16.35 -14.69
N GLU A 113 7.75 -17.14 -15.06
CA GLU A 113 7.99 -18.44 -14.42
C GLU A 113 8.46 -18.29 -12.97
N VAL A 114 9.37 -17.33 -12.70
CA VAL A 114 9.81 -17.04 -11.33
C VAL A 114 8.67 -16.48 -10.51
N PHE A 115 7.82 -15.63 -11.11
CA PHE A 115 6.64 -15.11 -10.43
C PHE A 115 5.65 -16.23 -10.05
N LYS A 116 5.31 -17.15 -10.98
CA LYS A 116 4.46 -18.32 -10.68
C LYS A 116 5.02 -19.17 -9.54
N LYS A 117 6.33 -19.39 -9.55
CA LYS A 117 7.00 -20.11 -8.46
C LYS A 117 6.87 -19.35 -7.13
N LEU A 118 7.06 -18.03 -7.14
CA LEU A 118 6.91 -17.19 -5.95
C LEU A 118 5.49 -17.27 -5.39
N VAL A 119 4.45 -17.12 -6.22
CA VAL A 119 3.06 -17.25 -5.79
C VAL A 119 2.81 -18.61 -5.15
N SER A 120 3.23 -19.69 -5.82
CA SER A 120 3.08 -21.06 -5.29
C SER A 120 3.77 -21.26 -3.94
N GLU A 121 5.01 -20.77 -3.77
CA GLU A 121 5.76 -20.91 -2.53
C GLU A 121 5.21 -20.01 -1.41
N ALA A 122 4.69 -18.84 -1.75
CA ALA A 122 3.99 -17.95 -0.82
C ALA A 122 2.69 -18.60 -0.32
N HIS A 123 1.86 -19.13 -1.22
CA HIS A 123 0.61 -19.83 -0.88
C HIS A 123 0.85 -21.06 0.02
N LYS A 124 1.89 -21.86 -0.23
CA LYS A 124 2.28 -22.97 0.65
C LYS A 124 2.58 -22.55 2.08
N ARG A 125 3.00 -21.29 2.28
CA ARG A 125 3.27 -20.67 3.57
C ARG A 125 2.06 -19.91 4.14
N GLY A 126 0.92 -19.96 3.46
CA GLY A 126 -0.30 -19.25 3.85
C GLY A 126 -0.23 -17.73 3.61
N MET A 127 0.67 -17.27 2.74
CA MET A 127 0.78 -15.87 2.36
C MET A 127 -0.10 -15.55 1.16
N LYS A 128 -0.65 -14.35 1.10
CA LYS A 128 -1.41 -13.77 0.01
C LYS A 128 -0.52 -12.86 -0.85
N ILE A 129 -0.84 -12.77 -2.15
CA ILE A 129 -0.08 -11.95 -3.11
C ILE A 129 -0.98 -10.87 -3.70
N MET A 130 -0.56 -9.61 -3.58
CA MET A 130 -1.22 -8.45 -4.20
C MET A 130 -0.25 -7.74 -5.12
N LEU A 131 -0.69 -7.49 -6.36
CA LEU A 131 0.06 -6.75 -7.37
C LEU A 131 -0.45 -5.32 -7.52
N ASP A 132 0.45 -4.46 -7.95
CA ASP A 132 0.16 -3.09 -8.36
C ASP A 132 -0.24 -3.04 -9.84
N ALA A 133 -1.37 -2.40 -10.14
CA ALA A 133 -1.92 -2.25 -11.47
C ALA A 133 -1.89 -0.80 -11.91
N VAL A 134 -1.08 -0.48 -12.90
CA VAL A 134 -0.95 0.86 -13.49
C VAL A 134 -1.86 0.96 -14.71
N PHE A 135 -3.15 1.29 -14.53
CA PHE A 135 -4.14 1.32 -15.61
C PHE A 135 -4.51 2.73 -16.08
N ASN A 136 -4.00 3.75 -15.40
CA ASN A 136 -4.17 5.15 -15.81
C ASN A 136 -3.33 5.50 -17.06
N HIS A 137 -2.15 4.96 -17.16
CA HIS A 137 -1.17 5.28 -18.21
C HIS A 137 -0.36 4.05 -18.59
N ILE A 138 0.45 4.17 -19.64
CA ILE A 138 1.37 3.13 -20.09
C ILE A 138 2.76 3.75 -20.30
N GLY A 139 3.80 2.92 -20.37
CA GLY A 139 5.16 3.40 -20.60
C GLY A 139 5.40 3.87 -22.04
N TYR A 140 6.29 4.84 -22.19
CA TYR A 140 6.70 5.40 -23.50
C TYR A 140 7.12 4.32 -24.50
N PHE A 141 7.84 3.29 -24.06
CA PHE A 141 8.34 2.22 -24.92
C PHE A 141 7.31 1.12 -25.22
N SER A 142 6.08 1.26 -24.76
CA SER A 142 5.02 0.33 -25.16
C SER A 142 4.84 0.32 -26.68
N PRO A 143 4.76 -0.87 -27.32
CA PRO A 143 4.57 -0.98 -28.79
C PRO A 143 3.35 -0.20 -29.30
N LYS A 144 2.31 -0.04 -28.50
CA LYS A 144 1.10 0.72 -28.86
C LYS A 144 1.38 2.21 -28.95
N TRP A 145 2.10 2.76 -27.97
CA TRP A 145 2.50 4.17 -28.00
C TRP A 145 3.55 4.43 -29.08
N GLN A 146 4.51 3.53 -29.26
CA GLN A 146 5.51 3.65 -30.34
C GLN A 146 4.87 3.67 -31.74
N ASP A 147 3.78 2.92 -31.95
CA ASP A 147 3.01 2.99 -33.17
C ASP A 147 2.36 4.37 -33.38
N VAL A 148 1.83 4.97 -32.29
CA VAL A 148 1.26 6.33 -32.34
C VAL A 148 2.34 7.37 -32.67
N LEU A 149 3.52 7.30 -32.02
CA LEU A 149 4.64 8.20 -32.31
C LEU A 149 5.08 8.13 -33.76
N LYS A 150 5.13 6.94 -34.32
CA LYS A 150 5.59 6.70 -35.68
C LYS A 150 4.54 7.10 -36.73
N ASN A 151 3.28 6.74 -36.50
CA ASN A 151 2.23 6.80 -37.51
C ASN A 151 1.25 7.99 -37.30
N ASN A 152 1.29 8.63 -36.14
CA ASN A 152 0.42 9.75 -35.75
C ASN A 152 -1.06 9.45 -36.03
N GLU A 153 -1.75 10.29 -36.81
CA GLU A 153 -3.18 10.13 -37.14
C GLU A 153 -3.53 8.82 -37.87
N LYS A 154 -2.53 8.15 -38.46
CA LYS A 154 -2.70 6.87 -39.16
C LYS A 154 -2.50 5.65 -38.25
N SER A 155 -2.09 5.87 -37.00
CA SER A 155 -1.96 4.77 -36.04
C SER A 155 -3.31 4.13 -35.74
N ARG A 156 -3.33 2.79 -35.71
CA ARG A 156 -4.54 2.05 -35.24
C ARG A 156 -4.80 2.25 -33.75
N TYR A 157 -3.80 2.69 -33.00
CA TYR A 157 -3.86 2.91 -31.55
C TYR A 157 -4.08 4.38 -31.16
N LYS A 158 -4.31 5.30 -32.12
CA LYS A 158 -4.48 6.72 -31.82
C LYS A 158 -5.59 6.99 -30.80
N ASP A 159 -6.69 6.24 -30.88
CA ASP A 159 -7.85 6.41 -30.01
C ASP A 159 -7.70 5.65 -28.67
N TRP A 160 -6.58 4.95 -28.48
CA TRP A 160 -6.23 4.31 -27.21
C TRP A 160 -5.71 5.31 -26.16
N PHE A 161 -5.34 6.51 -26.60
CA PHE A 161 -4.72 7.54 -25.78
C PHE A 161 -5.54 8.83 -25.84
N CYS A 162 -5.40 9.65 -24.79
CA CYS A 162 -6.03 10.95 -24.71
C CYS A 162 -5.18 12.00 -25.48
N ILE A 163 -5.26 12.00 -26.83
CA ILE A 163 -4.48 12.86 -27.71
C ILE A 163 -5.26 14.15 -28.02
N LYS A 164 -4.59 15.31 -27.87
CA LYS A 164 -5.14 16.65 -28.14
C LYS A 164 -4.87 17.10 -29.57
N LYS A 165 -3.66 16.78 -30.07
CA LYS A 165 -3.17 17.28 -31.37
C LYS A 165 -2.08 16.38 -31.93
N PHE A 166 -1.98 16.31 -33.26
CA PHE A 166 -0.86 15.67 -33.97
C PHE A 166 0.06 16.73 -34.62
N PRO A 167 1.37 16.42 -34.78
CA PRO A 167 2.02 15.24 -34.26
C PRO A 167 2.04 15.23 -32.71
N VAL A 168 2.00 14.06 -32.10
CA VAL A 168 1.98 13.93 -30.62
C VAL A 168 3.28 14.48 -30.00
N LEU A 169 4.42 14.31 -30.68
CA LEU A 169 5.72 14.90 -30.33
C LEU A 169 6.31 15.55 -31.58
N GLU A 170 6.73 16.81 -31.48
CA GLU A 170 7.31 17.54 -32.60
C GLU A 170 8.84 17.31 -32.75
N ASN A 171 9.57 17.18 -31.63
CA ASN A 171 11.03 17.17 -31.61
C ASN A 171 11.65 16.08 -30.70
N GLY A 172 10.93 14.96 -30.48
CA GLY A 172 11.37 13.92 -29.55
C GLY A 172 11.25 14.31 -28.06
N LEU A 173 11.79 13.49 -27.16
CA LEU A 173 11.67 13.72 -25.70
C LEU A 173 12.65 14.76 -25.15
N GLU A 174 13.77 15.03 -25.82
CA GLU A 174 14.88 15.82 -25.26
C GLU A 174 14.53 17.28 -24.92
N ASN A 175 13.45 17.82 -25.49
CA ASN A 175 13.04 19.21 -25.27
C ASN A 175 11.54 19.34 -24.97
N VAL A 176 10.95 18.35 -24.33
CA VAL A 176 9.52 18.32 -24.05
C VAL A 176 9.20 19.09 -22.78
N ASP A 177 8.44 20.17 -22.91
CA ASP A 177 7.78 20.81 -21.77
C ASP A 177 6.50 20.03 -21.41
N GLY A 178 6.51 19.38 -20.25
CA GLY A 178 5.38 18.63 -19.73
C GLY A 178 4.07 19.44 -19.61
N ASN A 179 4.15 20.77 -19.58
CA ASN A 179 2.98 21.64 -19.57
C ASN A 179 2.34 21.82 -20.96
N ASN A 180 3.06 21.52 -22.04
CA ASN A 180 2.64 21.78 -23.42
C ASN A 180 2.58 20.52 -24.29
N LEU A 181 2.23 19.37 -23.68
CA LEU A 181 2.08 18.12 -24.39
C LEU A 181 0.82 18.09 -25.28
N ASN A 182 0.95 17.51 -26.46
CA ASN A 182 -0.17 17.28 -27.39
C ASN A 182 -1.04 16.07 -27.01
N TYR A 183 -0.81 15.48 -25.83
CA TYR A 183 -1.55 14.36 -25.25
C TYR A 183 -1.60 14.48 -23.73
N GLU A 184 -2.55 13.80 -23.10
CA GLU A 184 -2.63 13.71 -21.63
C GLU A 184 -1.62 12.70 -21.12
N THR A 185 -1.13 12.94 -19.90
CA THR A 185 -0.14 12.10 -19.22
C THR A 185 -0.44 12.01 -17.72
N PHE A 186 0.14 11.04 -17.04
CA PHE A 186 0.25 11.12 -15.59
C PHE A 186 1.26 12.20 -15.18
N GLY A 187 0.90 13.06 -14.24
CA GLY A 187 1.82 14.02 -13.59
C GLY A 187 2.57 14.97 -14.54
N ARG A 188 2.10 15.17 -15.78
CA ARG A 188 2.80 15.92 -16.86
C ARG A 188 4.13 15.27 -17.28
N ILE A 189 4.28 13.97 -17.09
CA ILE A 189 5.45 13.19 -17.44
C ILE A 189 5.27 12.65 -18.85
N ALA A 190 6.08 13.12 -19.80
CA ALA A 190 5.96 12.80 -21.22
C ALA A 190 6.09 11.29 -21.53
N THR A 191 6.78 10.54 -20.67
CA THR A 191 6.98 9.09 -20.82
C THR A 191 5.82 8.25 -20.32
N MET A 192 4.76 8.89 -19.76
CA MET A 192 3.58 8.23 -19.19
C MET A 192 2.28 8.65 -19.88
N PRO A 193 2.07 8.33 -21.18
CA PRO A 193 0.86 8.70 -21.91
C PRO A 193 -0.38 8.04 -21.30
N LYS A 194 -1.42 8.87 -21.10
CA LYS A 194 -2.68 8.45 -20.48
C LYS A 194 -3.49 7.57 -21.42
N LEU A 195 -3.94 6.43 -20.89
CA LEU A 195 -4.86 5.53 -21.57
C LEU A 195 -6.29 6.11 -21.60
N ASN A 196 -6.97 5.93 -22.71
CA ASN A 196 -8.36 6.34 -22.90
C ASN A 196 -9.31 5.20 -22.51
N THR A 197 -9.72 5.16 -21.25
CA THR A 197 -10.65 4.15 -20.72
C THR A 197 -12.12 4.35 -21.17
N GLU A 198 -12.42 5.37 -21.97
CA GLU A 198 -13.69 5.45 -22.73
C GLU A 198 -13.66 4.55 -23.98
N ASN A 199 -12.47 4.22 -24.50
CA ASN A 199 -12.31 3.37 -25.68
C ASN A 199 -12.58 1.90 -25.33
N PRO A 200 -13.56 1.23 -26.01
CA PRO A 200 -13.90 -0.16 -25.71
C PRO A 200 -12.75 -1.15 -25.89
N GLU A 201 -11.83 -0.91 -26.85
CA GLU A 201 -10.65 -1.78 -27.06
C GLU A 201 -9.66 -1.67 -25.90
N VAL A 202 -9.47 -0.47 -25.33
CA VAL A 202 -8.64 -0.24 -24.14
C VAL A 202 -9.26 -0.94 -22.94
N VAL A 203 -10.57 -0.75 -22.74
CA VAL A 203 -11.31 -1.41 -21.65
C VAL A 203 -11.15 -2.94 -21.75
N GLU A 204 -11.43 -3.51 -22.92
CA GLU A 204 -11.30 -4.97 -23.15
C GLU A 204 -9.87 -5.47 -22.87
N TYR A 205 -8.88 -4.72 -23.33
CA TYR A 205 -7.47 -5.05 -23.13
C TYR A 205 -7.11 -5.07 -21.63
N LEU A 206 -7.44 -4.02 -20.89
CA LEU A 206 -7.14 -3.92 -19.46
C LEU A 206 -7.92 -4.94 -18.62
N LEU A 207 -9.17 -5.24 -18.98
CA LEU A 207 -9.95 -6.29 -18.32
C LEU A 207 -9.36 -7.70 -18.58
N LYS A 208 -8.81 -7.96 -19.78
CA LYS A 208 -8.06 -9.20 -20.05
C LYS A 208 -6.79 -9.29 -19.19
N VAL A 209 -6.08 -8.19 -19.01
CA VAL A 209 -4.93 -8.13 -18.09
C VAL A 209 -5.37 -8.50 -16.67
N ALA A 210 -6.42 -7.82 -16.16
CA ALA A 210 -6.92 -8.06 -14.82
C ALA A 210 -7.31 -9.52 -14.59
N LYS A 211 -7.99 -10.12 -15.55
CA LYS A 211 -8.40 -11.53 -15.51
C LYS A 211 -7.19 -12.48 -15.55
N PHE A 212 -6.24 -12.23 -16.46
CA PHE A 212 -5.06 -13.10 -16.67
C PHE A 212 -4.26 -13.30 -15.37
N TRP A 213 -3.98 -12.24 -14.63
CA TRP A 213 -3.20 -12.33 -13.40
C TRP A 213 -3.93 -13.06 -12.28
N VAL A 214 -5.26 -12.99 -12.24
CA VAL A 214 -6.08 -13.75 -11.29
C VAL A 214 -6.18 -15.22 -11.70
N GLU A 215 -6.43 -15.50 -12.98
CA GLU A 215 -6.74 -16.85 -13.46
C GLU A 215 -5.48 -17.70 -13.70
N GLU A 216 -4.43 -17.10 -14.30
CA GLU A 216 -3.23 -17.82 -14.74
C GLU A 216 -2.05 -17.67 -13.76
N MET A 217 -2.02 -16.59 -12.98
CA MET A 217 -0.93 -16.30 -12.05
C MET A 217 -1.34 -16.44 -10.59
N ASP A 218 -2.65 -16.67 -10.31
CA ASP A 218 -3.22 -16.97 -9.00
C ASP A 218 -2.93 -15.91 -7.94
N ILE A 219 -3.00 -14.62 -8.32
CA ILE A 219 -2.87 -13.53 -7.35
C ILE A 219 -4.14 -13.38 -6.51
N ASP A 220 -3.98 -12.88 -5.28
CA ASP A 220 -5.07 -12.71 -4.30
C ASP A 220 -5.59 -11.28 -4.23
N GLY A 221 -4.91 -10.32 -4.81
CA GLY A 221 -5.33 -8.91 -4.77
C GLY A 221 -4.73 -8.03 -5.84
N TRP A 222 -5.41 -6.93 -6.07
CA TRP A 222 -4.98 -5.81 -6.89
C TRP A 222 -4.90 -4.54 -6.05
N ARG A 223 -3.77 -3.84 -6.09
CA ARG A 223 -3.68 -2.42 -5.72
C ARG A 223 -3.75 -1.62 -7.02
N LEU A 224 -4.63 -0.63 -7.07
CA LEU A 224 -4.94 0.13 -8.27
C LEU A 224 -4.28 1.51 -8.15
N ASP A 225 -3.21 1.69 -8.91
CA ASP A 225 -2.41 2.91 -8.97
C ASP A 225 -3.23 4.08 -9.54
N VAL A 226 -3.11 5.26 -8.91
CA VAL A 226 -3.77 6.50 -9.37
C VAL A 226 -5.23 6.29 -9.78
N CYS A 227 -5.94 5.45 -9.03
CA CYS A 227 -7.29 5.02 -9.42
C CYS A 227 -8.33 6.15 -9.46
N ASN A 228 -8.05 7.28 -8.83
CA ASN A 228 -8.87 8.49 -8.87
C ASN A 228 -8.78 9.24 -10.21
N GLU A 229 -7.83 8.91 -11.07
CA GLU A 229 -7.71 9.48 -12.42
C GLU A 229 -8.31 8.60 -13.52
N VAL A 230 -8.83 7.43 -13.17
CA VAL A 230 -9.54 6.52 -14.09
C VAL A 230 -11.03 6.56 -13.77
N ASP A 231 -11.88 6.45 -14.80
CA ASP A 231 -13.31 6.62 -14.66
C ASP A 231 -14.00 5.50 -13.88
N HIS A 232 -15.09 5.85 -13.20
CA HIS A 232 -15.87 4.93 -12.37
C HIS A 232 -16.55 3.80 -13.18
N VAL A 233 -16.83 4.03 -14.49
CA VAL A 233 -17.45 2.99 -15.33
C VAL A 233 -16.49 1.86 -15.60
N PHE A 234 -15.21 2.20 -15.85
CA PHE A 234 -14.15 1.21 -15.98
C PHE A 234 -13.99 0.39 -14.68
N TRP A 235 -13.95 1.05 -13.51
CA TRP A 235 -13.77 0.35 -12.23
C TRP A 235 -14.92 -0.59 -11.89
N ARG A 236 -16.15 -0.28 -12.27
CA ARG A 236 -17.29 -1.20 -12.12
C ARG A 236 -17.12 -2.46 -12.98
N LYS A 237 -16.71 -2.29 -14.25
CA LYS A 237 -16.41 -3.42 -15.14
C LYS A 237 -15.21 -4.25 -14.65
N PHE A 238 -14.18 -3.56 -14.13
CA PHE A 238 -13.03 -4.21 -13.52
C PHE A 238 -13.45 -5.10 -12.35
N ARG A 239 -14.24 -4.56 -11.42
CA ARG A 239 -14.76 -5.35 -10.29
C ARG A 239 -15.58 -6.55 -10.78
N GLU A 240 -16.46 -6.36 -11.72
CA GLU A 240 -17.30 -7.41 -12.29
C GLU A 240 -16.42 -8.57 -12.80
N VAL A 241 -15.49 -8.29 -13.70
CA VAL A 241 -14.60 -9.30 -14.28
C VAL A 241 -13.71 -9.97 -13.22
N VAL A 242 -13.12 -9.22 -12.32
CA VAL A 242 -12.26 -9.78 -11.26
C VAL A 242 -13.05 -10.67 -10.30
N LYS A 243 -14.23 -10.23 -9.86
CA LYS A 243 -15.07 -10.99 -8.91
C LYS A 243 -15.78 -12.18 -9.57
N GLU A 244 -16.06 -12.14 -10.85
CA GLU A 244 -16.53 -13.29 -11.63
C GLU A 244 -15.42 -14.35 -11.77
N THR A 245 -14.18 -13.92 -11.94
CA THR A 245 -13.03 -14.84 -12.02
C THR A 245 -12.75 -15.47 -10.67
N ASN A 246 -12.63 -14.66 -9.62
CA ASN A 246 -12.48 -15.13 -8.24
C ASN A 246 -13.02 -14.08 -7.26
N LYS A 247 -14.14 -14.38 -6.62
CA LYS A 247 -14.81 -13.47 -5.65
C LYS A 247 -13.96 -13.10 -4.43
N GLU A 248 -12.95 -13.90 -4.12
CA GLU A 248 -12.06 -13.70 -2.97
C GLU A 248 -10.87 -12.78 -3.30
N VAL A 249 -10.70 -12.30 -4.54
CA VAL A 249 -9.65 -11.32 -4.87
C VAL A 249 -9.94 -9.99 -4.19
N TYR A 250 -8.96 -9.46 -3.47
CA TYR A 250 -9.05 -8.15 -2.81
C TYR A 250 -8.77 -7.03 -3.81
N ILE A 251 -9.62 -6.01 -3.87
CA ILE A 251 -9.51 -4.85 -4.76
C ILE A 251 -9.26 -3.61 -3.90
N LEU A 252 -8.02 -3.14 -3.91
CA LEU A 252 -7.54 -1.99 -3.14
C LEU A 252 -7.28 -0.80 -4.06
N GLY A 253 -7.93 0.34 -3.83
CA GLY A 253 -7.65 1.58 -4.56
C GLY A 253 -6.62 2.45 -3.86
N GLU A 254 -5.72 3.08 -4.63
CA GLU A 254 -4.91 4.17 -4.13
C GLU A 254 -5.70 5.47 -4.23
N VAL A 255 -6.14 5.99 -3.09
CA VAL A 255 -6.79 7.29 -2.95
C VAL A 255 -6.21 8.00 -1.73
N TRP A 256 -5.64 9.19 -1.93
CA TRP A 256 -4.96 9.94 -0.88
C TRP A 256 -5.91 10.76 0.02
N HIS A 257 -7.15 10.89 -0.40
CA HIS A 257 -8.19 11.65 0.28
C HIS A 257 -9.39 10.77 0.63
N ASP A 258 -10.58 11.34 0.77
CA ASP A 258 -11.80 10.58 1.00
C ASP A 258 -12.10 9.63 -0.18
N GLY A 259 -12.11 8.33 0.10
CA GLY A 259 -12.34 7.27 -0.88
C GLY A 259 -13.80 6.86 -1.06
N LEU A 260 -14.75 7.54 -0.40
CA LEU A 260 -16.17 7.14 -0.42
C LEU A 260 -16.76 6.93 -1.82
N PRO A 261 -16.46 7.76 -2.85
CA PRO A 261 -16.98 7.57 -4.20
C PRO A 261 -16.67 6.20 -4.84
N TRP A 262 -15.59 5.56 -4.42
CA TRP A 262 -15.15 4.23 -4.91
C TRP A 262 -15.59 3.08 -4.02
N LEU A 263 -16.12 3.38 -2.82
CA LEU A 263 -16.41 2.42 -1.76
C LEU A 263 -17.92 2.18 -1.57
N MET A 264 -18.71 2.44 -2.60
CA MET A 264 -20.17 2.23 -2.57
C MET A 264 -20.60 0.78 -2.80
N GLY A 265 -19.65 -0.16 -2.85
CA GLY A 265 -19.90 -1.61 -2.99
C GLY A 265 -19.77 -2.14 -4.42
N ASP A 266 -19.62 -1.27 -5.41
CA ASP A 266 -19.63 -1.59 -6.83
C ASP A 266 -18.26 -1.42 -7.53
N GLN A 267 -17.21 -0.96 -6.81
CA GLN A 267 -15.88 -0.72 -7.35
C GLN A 267 -14.80 -1.40 -6.51
N PHE A 268 -14.37 -0.79 -5.41
CA PHE A 268 -13.28 -1.34 -4.59
C PHE A 268 -13.80 -2.01 -3.31
N ASP A 269 -12.98 -2.90 -2.76
CA ASP A 269 -13.20 -3.49 -1.43
C ASP A 269 -12.70 -2.56 -0.33
N ALA A 270 -11.64 -1.79 -0.61
CA ALA A 270 -11.07 -0.80 0.29
C ALA A 270 -10.20 0.22 -0.48
N VAL A 271 -9.72 1.22 0.25
CA VAL A 271 -8.67 2.15 -0.20
C VAL A 271 -7.51 2.15 0.80
N MET A 272 -6.35 2.65 0.35
CA MET A 272 -5.22 2.94 1.21
C MET A 272 -5.60 4.10 2.15
N ASN A 273 -5.50 3.87 3.48
CA ASN A 273 -6.10 4.74 4.49
C ASN A 273 -5.21 5.94 4.85
N TYR A 274 -4.81 6.72 3.86
CA TYR A 274 -3.95 7.89 4.04
C TYR A 274 -4.49 8.92 5.05
N PRO A 275 -5.81 9.18 5.16
CA PRO A 275 -6.32 10.09 6.19
C PRO A 275 -5.99 9.64 7.63
N VAL A 276 -5.99 8.32 7.90
CA VAL A 276 -5.54 7.79 9.20
C VAL A 276 -4.02 7.84 9.32
N THR A 277 -3.29 7.58 8.25
CA THR A 277 -1.82 7.74 8.21
C THR A 277 -1.41 9.15 8.63
N ASP A 278 -2.06 10.17 8.08
CA ASP A 278 -1.77 11.57 8.38
C ASP A 278 -2.09 11.90 9.85
N ALA A 279 -3.25 11.48 10.34
CA ALA A 279 -3.62 11.66 11.74
C ALA A 279 -2.61 11.01 12.70
N VAL A 280 -2.12 9.79 12.37
CA VAL A 280 -1.11 9.08 13.17
C VAL A 280 0.22 9.82 13.15
N LYS A 281 0.68 10.30 11.99
CA LYS A 281 1.89 11.10 11.85
C LYS A 281 1.82 12.41 12.64
N GLU A 282 0.72 13.16 12.48
CA GLU A 282 0.50 14.42 13.17
C GLU A 282 0.53 14.28 14.70
N TYR A 283 -0.11 13.22 15.22
CA TYR A 283 -0.19 13.03 16.67
C TYR A 283 1.08 12.39 17.25
N PHE A 284 1.51 11.22 16.74
CA PHE A 284 2.63 10.48 17.36
C PHE A 284 4.00 11.02 16.96
N CYS A 285 4.19 11.42 15.71
CA CYS A 285 5.51 11.76 15.20
C CYS A 285 5.81 13.26 15.29
N LEU A 286 4.87 14.10 14.87
CA LEU A 286 5.09 15.52 14.67
C LEU A 286 4.64 16.40 15.83
N ASN A 287 3.87 15.86 16.79
CA ASN A 287 3.23 16.61 17.90
C ASN A 287 2.40 17.82 17.40
N GLN A 288 1.72 17.67 16.25
CA GLN A 288 0.88 18.71 15.64
C GLN A 288 -0.59 18.58 16.01
N SER A 289 -0.96 17.48 16.67
CA SER A 289 -2.31 17.22 17.14
C SER A 289 -2.30 16.84 18.61
N ASN A 290 -3.44 16.95 19.30
CA ASN A 290 -3.65 16.49 20.66
C ASN A 290 -4.53 15.24 20.70
N PRO A 291 -4.61 14.52 21.83
CA PRO A 291 -5.37 13.26 21.92
C PRO A 291 -6.85 13.38 21.57
N GLU A 292 -7.49 14.49 21.93
CA GLU A 292 -8.91 14.71 21.65
C GLU A 292 -9.15 14.88 20.14
N ASP A 293 -8.38 15.74 19.48
CA ASP A 293 -8.48 15.97 18.04
C ASP A 293 -8.08 14.73 17.25
N PHE A 294 -7.03 14.00 17.65
CA PHE A 294 -6.65 12.69 17.09
C PHE A 294 -7.81 11.70 17.17
N LYS A 295 -8.43 11.54 18.34
CA LYS A 295 -9.61 10.69 18.50
C LYS A 295 -10.72 11.07 17.53
N TYR A 296 -11.02 12.37 17.37
CA TYR A 296 -12.05 12.82 16.43
C TYR A 296 -11.70 12.48 14.97
N MET A 297 -10.45 12.65 14.56
CA MET A 297 -10.02 12.26 13.20
C MET A 297 -10.21 10.76 12.94
N ILE A 298 -9.83 9.92 13.90
CA ILE A 298 -9.99 8.46 13.80
C ILE A 298 -11.47 8.05 13.74
N GLU A 299 -12.32 8.62 14.61
CA GLU A 299 -13.75 8.29 14.63
C GLU A 299 -14.46 8.85 13.38
N ALA A 300 -14.09 10.03 12.89
CA ALA A 300 -14.61 10.58 11.64
C ALA A 300 -14.31 9.66 10.44
N ASN A 301 -13.07 9.20 10.31
CA ASN A 301 -12.69 8.26 9.24
C ASN A 301 -13.51 6.95 9.31
N LYS A 302 -13.71 6.40 10.51
CA LYS A 302 -14.50 5.16 10.68
C LYS A 302 -15.95 5.29 10.26
N VAL A 303 -16.60 6.43 10.48
CA VAL A 303 -18.00 6.64 10.10
C VAL A 303 -18.18 7.11 8.66
N SER A 304 -17.10 7.42 7.96
CA SER A 304 -17.13 7.81 6.53
C SER A 304 -17.43 6.64 5.62
N TYR A 305 -17.15 5.40 6.06
CA TYR A 305 -17.25 4.21 5.21
C TYR A 305 -18.26 3.20 5.78
N LEU A 306 -18.77 2.33 4.90
CA LEU A 306 -19.54 1.16 5.31
C LEU A 306 -18.73 0.31 6.30
N ARG A 307 -19.39 -0.27 7.31
CA ARG A 307 -18.73 -1.10 8.32
C ARG A 307 -17.86 -2.19 7.72
N GLN A 308 -18.34 -2.90 6.71
CA GLN A 308 -17.65 -4.00 6.03
C GLN A 308 -16.34 -3.52 5.36
N ILE A 309 -16.33 -2.30 4.84
CA ILE A 309 -15.15 -1.66 4.24
C ILE A 309 -14.17 -1.25 5.34
N GLY A 310 -14.64 -0.58 6.39
CA GLY A 310 -13.80 -0.22 7.54
C GLY A 310 -13.12 -1.43 8.20
N GLU A 311 -13.76 -2.60 8.17
CA GLU A 311 -13.19 -3.85 8.68
C GLU A 311 -12.11 -4.47 7.78
N THR A 312 -12.01 -4.05 6.52
CA THR A 312 -11.01 -4.54 5.53
C THR A 312 -10.14 -3.43 4.94
N ILE A 313 -10.23 -2.21 5.48
CA ILE A 313 -9.44 -1.07 5.00
C ILE A 313 -7.94 -1.35 5.14
N PHE A 314 -7.14 -0.79 4.23
CA PHE A 314 -5.70 -0.99 4.22
C PHE A 314 -4.99 0.13 4.97
N ASN A 315 -4.41 -0.18 6.13
CA ASN A 315 -3.69 0.77 6.96
C ASN A 315 -2.20 0.71 6.71
N LEU A 316 -1.58 1.87 6.54
CA LEU A 316 -0.14 2.02 6.34
C LEU A 316 0.36 3.23 7.15
N LEU A 317 1.67 3.32 7.39
CA LEU A 317 2.30 4.50 8.00
C LEU A 317 3.18 5.24 6.99
N ASP A 318 3.73 4.52 6.04
CA ASP A 318 4.55 5.01 4.95
C ASP A 318 4.50 4.05 3.76
N SER A 319 5.18 4.41 2.70
CA SER A 319 5.24 3.62 1.47
C SER A 319 6.45 4.04 0.62
N HIS A 320 6.55 3.47 -0.58
CA HIS A 320 7.52 3.87 -1.60
C HIS A 320 7.30 5.29 -2.16
N ASP A 321 6.18 5.96 -1.80
CA ASP A 321 5.83 7.33 -2.25
C ASP A 321 5.93 8.37 -1.13
N THR A 322 6.28 7.96 0.08
CA THR A 322 6.33 8.85 1.24
C THR A 322 7.64 8.70 2.02
N PRO A 323 8.05 9.70 2.79
CA PRO A 323 9.13 9.54 3.76
C PRO A 323 8.85 8.39 4.72
N ARG A 324 9.90 7.63 5.09
CA ARG A 324 9.79 6.55 6.08
C ARG A 324 9.34 7.07 7.44
N ILE A 325 8.52 6.30 8.12
CA ILE A 325 7.91 6.72 9.40
C ILE A 325 8.95 7.08 10.46
N LEU A 326 10.09 6.37 10.53
CA LEU A 326 11.17 6.72 11.48
C LEU A 326 11.78 8.10 11.16
N THR A 327 11.92 8.44 9.88
CA THR A 327 12.37 9.77 9.44
C THR A 327 11.36 10.85 9.81
N VAL A 328 10.06 10.60 9.61
CA VAL A 328 8.98 11.51 10.03
C VAL A 328 8.99 11.71 11.56
N ALA A 329 9.32 10.67 12.31
CA ALA A 329 9.47 10.73 13.76
C ALA A 329 10.78 11.39 14.23
N GLY A 330 11.60 11.92 13.31
CA GLY A 330 12.90 12.55 13.62
C GLY A 330 13.93 11.57 14.21
N GLY A 331 13.89 10.31 13.79
CA GLY A 331 14.74 9.23 14.32
C GLY A 331 14.29 8.70 15.69
N ASN A 332 13.16 9.18 16.22
CA ASN A 332 12.65 8.72 17.52
C ASN A 332 11.92 7.37 17.37
N LYS A 333 12.59 6.31 17.80
CA LYS A 333 12.09 4.94 17.71
C LYS A 333 10.86 4.67 18.59
N ASP A 334 10.74 5.36 19.72
CA ASP A 334 9.60 5.16 20.63
C ASP A 334 8.32 5.76 20.01
N LYS A 335 8.42 6.90 19.34
CA LYS A 335 7.30 7.47 18.57
C LYS A 335 6.88 6.56 17.41
N MET A 336 7.84 5.99 16.69
CA MET A 336 7.57 5.00 15.65
C MET A 336 6.87 3.76 16.23
N LYS A 337 7.33 3.24 17.37
CA LYS A 337 6.66 2.11 18.05
C LYS A 337 5.23 2.44 18.46
N LEU A 338 4.96 3.66 18.97
CA LEU A 338 3.60 4.09 19.30
C LEU A 338 2.70 4.18 18.06
N ALA A 339 3.21 4.70 16.95
CA ALA A 339 2.48 4.75 15.68
C ALA A 339 2.12 3.34 15.19
N TYR A 340 3.06 2.41 15.19
CA TYR A 340 2.82 1.01 14.83
C TYR A 340 1.88 0.32 15.83
N LEU A 341 2.03 0.54 17.13
CA LEU A 341 1.13 -0.02 18.14
C LEU A 341 -0.31 0.44 17.86
N PHE A 342 -0.52 1.73 17.57
CA PHE A 342 -1.83 2.23 17.22
C PHE A 342 -2.35 1.54 15.95
N MET A 343 -1.61 1.53 14.85
CA MET A 343 -2.03 0.92 13.59
C MET A 343 -2.39 -0.57 13.76
N PHE A 344 -1.58 -1.33 14.47
CA PHE A 344 -1.80 -2.76 14.69
C PHE A 344 -2.97 -3.07 15.64
N THR A 345 -3.48 -2.09 16.36
CA THR A 345 -4.65 -2.23 17.23
C THR A 345 -5.93 -1.63 16.62
N GLN A 346 -5.90 -1.22 15.34
CA GLN A 346 -7.09 -0.77 14.61
C GLN A 346 -7.65 -1.88 13.72
N ALA A 347 -8.94 -1.75 13.35
CA ALA A 347 -9.56 -2.58 12.33
C ALA A 347 -8.88 -2.38 10.96
N GLY A 348 -9.14 -3.29 10.03
CA GLY A 348 -8.51 -3.29 8.72
C GLY A 348 -7.23 -4.14 8.68
N SER A 349 -6.52 -4.13 7.58
CA SER A 349 -5.29 -4.89 7.39
C SER A 349 -4.07 -3.95 7.44
N PRO A 350 -3.16 -4.11 8.41
CA PRO A 350 -1.95 -3.29 8.50
C PRO A 350 -0.92 -3.70 7.46
N CYS A 351 -0.17 -2.71 6.96
CA CYS A 351 0.96 -2.90 6.07
C CYS A 351 2.25 -2.39 6.70
N VAL A 352 3.30 -3.16 6.58
CA VAL A 352 4.67 -2.76 6.92
C VAL A 352 5.41 -2.50 5.61
N TYR A 353 6.02 -1.34 5.47
CA TYR A 353 6.90 -1.04 4.36
C TYR A 353 8.26 -1.70 4.59
N TYR A 354 8.86 -2.34 3.56
CA TYR A 354 10.10 -3.09 3.73
C TYR A 354 11.20 -2.25 4.39
N GLY A 355 11.85 -2.83 5.38
CA GLY A 355 12.95 -2.19 6.11
C GLY A 355 12.54 -1.42 7.36
N ASP A 356 11.26 -1.12 7.56
CA ASP A 356 10.79 -0.47 8.78
C ASP A 356 11.00 -1.35 10.01
N GLU A 357 10.84 -2.65 9.84
CA GLU A 357 11.05 -3.63 10.91
C GLU A 357 12.49 -3.68 11.40
N VAL A 358 13.43 -3.16 10.63
CA VAL A 358 14.86 -3.08 11.00
C VAL A 358 15.34 -1.65 11.23
N GLY A 359 14.40 -0.69 11.31
CA GLY A 359 14.67 0.69 11.66
C GLY A 359 15.32 1.51 10.55
N MET A 360 14.99 1.26 9.29
CA MET A 360 15.48 2.05 8.16
C MET A 360 14.88 3.46 8.16
N GLU A 361 15.72 4.42 7.82
CA GLU A 361 15.34 5.81 7.59
C GLU A 361 15.47 6.18 6.12
N GLY A 362 14.73 7.19 5.70
CA GLY A 362 14.83 7.73 4.36
C GLY A 362 13.78 8.79 4.07
N ASN A 363 14.23 9.88 3.47
CA ASN A 363 13.37 10.98 3.04
C ASN A 363 13.21 10.95 1.52
N GLN A 364 12.16 11.54 1.03
CA GLN A 364 11.98 11.84 -0.38
C GLN A 364 12.69 13.16 -0.70
N GLY A 365 13.64 13.14 -1.63
CA GLY A 365 14.34 14.33 -2.14
C GLY A 365 13.98 14.59 -3.60
N MET A 366 14.45 15.71 -4.17
CA MET A 366 14.21 16.03 -5.58
C MET A 366 14.92 15.04 -6.53
N ASP A 367 16.16 14.69 -6.23
CA ASP A 367 16.99 13.80 -7.09
C ASP A 367 17.36 12.48 -6.40
N MET A 368 17.18 12.40 -5.09
CA MET A 368 17.56 11.25 -4.26
C MET A 368 16.31 10.62 -3.61
N GLU A 369 16.17 9.32 -3.75
CA GLU A 369 15.04 8.55 -3.26
C GLU A 369 15.36 7.76 -2.00
N PHE A 370 15.85 8.42 -0.95
CA PHE A 370 16.31 7.76 0.28
C PHE A 370 15.25 6.88 0.97
N HIS A 371 13.96 7.15 0.75
CA HIS A 371 12.86 6.29 1.21
C HIS A 371 12.83 4.93 0.49
N ARG A 372 13.49 4.81 -0.69
CA ARG A 372 13.63 3.58 -1.51
C ARG A 372 15.04 2.95 -1.42
N ARG A 373 15.75 3.14 -0.30
CA ARG A 373 17.04 2.49 -0.05
C ARG A 373 16.92 0.97 -0.10
N CYS A 374 18.02 0.31 -0.47
CA CYS A 374 18.12 -1.15 -0.41
C CYS A 374 17.88 -1.66 1.01
N MET A 375 17.15 -2.76 1.12
CA MET A 375 16.94 -3.48 2.37
C MET A 375 18.27 -3.83 3.03
N VAL A 376 18.37 -3.60 4.33
CA VAL A 376 19.56 -3.90 5.13
C VAL A 376 19.50 -5.35 5.58
N TRP A 377 20.22 -6.23 4.86
CA TRP A 377 20.30 -7.66 5.18
C TRP A 377 21.45 -8.02 6.15
N ASP A 378 22.43 -7.13 6.33
CA ASP A 378 23.49 -7.30 7.33
C ASP A 378 22.89 -7.14 8.72
N GLU A 379 22.78 -8.25 9.44
CA GLU A 379 22.19 -8.31 10.77
C GLU A 379 22.88 -7.40 11.80
N ASN A 380 24.15 -7.06 11.60
CA ASN A 380 24.88 -6.18 12.51
C ASN A 380 24.49 -4.70 12.33
N LYS A 381 23.83 -4.36 11.19
CA LYS A 381 23.35 -3.02 10.88
C LYS A 381 21.86 -2.84 11.15
N GLN A 382 21.15 -3.92 11.49
CA GLN A 382 19.73 -3.90 11.78
C GLN A 382 19.45 -3.46 13.21
N ASP A 383 18.38 -2.69 13.40
CA ASP A 383 17.83 -2.42 14.72
C ASP A 383 17.12 -3.66 15.26
N LYS A 384 17.82 -4.40 16.14
CA LYS A 384 17.30 -5.64 16.73
C LYS A 384 16.13 -5.40 17.69
N ASP A 385 16.08 -4.25 18.36
CA ASP A 385 14.98 -3.91 19.27
C ASP A 385 13.71 -3.58 18.48
N MET A 386 13.84 -2.85 17.36
CA MET A 386 12.71 -2.60 16.46
C MET A 386 12.21 -3.90 15.84
N LEU A 387 13.11 -4.76 15.34
CA LEU A 387 12.74 -6.06 14.79
C LEU A 387 12.01 -6.94 15.82
N LYS A 388 12.48 -6.95 17.06
CA LYS A 388 11.83 -7.67 18.17
C LYS A 388 10.43 -7.10 18.43
N PHE A 389 10.31 -5.78 18.52
CA PHE A 389 9.03 -5.12 18.73
C PHE A 389 8.04 -5.44 17.60
N MET A 390 8.46 -5.35 16.34
CA MET A 390 7.60 -5.62 15.19
C MET A 390 7.11 -7.08 15.18
N LYS A 391 7.98 -8.05 15.44
CA LYS A 391 7.57 -9.46 15.60
C LYS A 391 6.52 -9.63 16.70
N GLN A 392 6.71 -8.95 17.81
CA GLN A 392 5.84 -9.06 18.97
C GLN A 392 4.46 -8.45 18.71
N ILE A 393 4.39 -7.24 18.12
CA ILE A 393 3.10 -6.59 17.85
C ILE A 393 2.31 -7.31 16.75
N ILE A 394 2.99 -7.87 15.75
CA ILE A 394 2.36 -8.72 14.73
C ILE A 394 1.78 -9.99 15.39
N LYS A 395 2.53 -10.66 16.27
CA LYS A 395 2.06 -11.81 17.03
C LYS A 395 0.85 -11.47 17.89
N ILE A 396 0.93 -10.38 18.67
CA ILE A 396 -0.19 -9.90 19.52
C ILE A 396 -1.45 -9.72 18.70
N ARG A 397 -1.36 -9.04 17.55
CA ARG A 397 -2.53 -8.84 16.67
C ARG A 397 -3.12 -10.15 16.17
N LYS A 398 -2.27 -11.09 15.71
CA LYS A 398 -2.74 -12.37 15.15
C LYS A 398 -3.40 -13.28 16.20
N GLU A 399 -2.92 -13.22 17.42
CA GLU A 399 -3.45 -14.03 18.54
C GLU A 399 -4.70 -13.42 19.19
N ASN A 400 -4.94 -12.11 19.01
CA ASN A 400 -6.04 -11.38 19.66
C ASN A 400 -6.96 -10.75 18.62
N LYS A 401 -7.94 -11.53 18.15
CA LYS A 401 -8.89 -11.11 17.09
C LYS A 401 -9.76 -9.91 17.48
N GLU A 402 -9.89 -9.64 18.76
CA GLU A 402 -10.57 -8.45 19.28
C GLU A 402 -9.93 -7.14 18.78
N LEU A 403 -8.64 -7.14 18.51
CA LEU A 403 -7.94 -5.98 17.94
C LEU A 403 -8.43 -5.60 16.54
N ASN A 404 -9.06 -6.55 15.81
CA ASN A 404 -9.63 -6.32 14.48
C ASN A 404 -11.04 -5.72 14.51
N LEU A 405 -11.64 -5.52 15.68
CA LEU A 405 -12.94 -4.89 15.79
C LEU A 405 -12.88 -3.43 15.37
N LEU A 406 -13.91 -2.94 14.68
CA LEU A 406 -13.97 -1.56 14.20
C LEU A 406 -14.06 -0.56 15.36
N ASP A 407 -14.87 -0.88 16.39
CA ASP A 407 -15.17 0.06 17.46
C ASP A 407 -14.03 0.16 18.47
N ASN A 408 -13.61 1.40 18.80
CA ASN A 408 -12.76 1.71 19.93
C ASN A 408 -13.63 2.21 21.09
N ASN A 409 -13.50 1.61 22.25
CA ASN A 409 -14.06 2.17 23.47
C ASN A 409 -13.03 3.13 24.11
N TRP A 410 -13.13 4.42 23.79
CA TRP A 410 -12.23 5.46 24.29
C TRP A 410 -12.49 5.73 25.76
N ILE A 411 -11.46 5.55 26.58
CA ILE A 411 -11.51 5.74 28.04
C ILE A 411 -10.85 7.05 28.43
N ARG A 412 -9.73 7.42 27.77
CA ARG A 412 -9.00 8.65 28.04
C ARG A 412 -8.36 9.18 26.74
N ALA A 413 -8.69 10.39 26.38
CA ALA A 413 -8.12 11.13 25.27
C ALA A 413 -8.39 12.62 25.50
N ASN A 414 -7.74 13.21 26.51
CA ASN A 414 -7.97 14.57 26.93
C ASN A 414 -6.99 15.52 26.24
N ARG A 415 -7.47 16.67 25.84
CA ARG A 415 -6.72 17.70 25.10
C ARG A 415 -5.40 18.12 25.76
N ASP A 416 -5.42 18.26 27.08
CA ASP A 416 -4.28 18.79 27.84
C ASP A 416 -3.28 17.71 28.29
N GLU A 417 -3.43 16.50 27.80
CA GLU A 417 -2.61 15.36 28.14
C GLU A 417 -2.02 14.72 26.89
N ASN A 418 -0.95 13.92 27.01
CA ASN A 418 -0.41 13.14 25.90
C ASN A 418 -0.59 11.64 26.13
N ILE A 419 -1.75 11.26 26.69
CA ILE A 419 -2.10 9.88 27.01
C ILE A 419 -3.34 9.48 26.24
N LEU A 420 -3.27 8.31 25.59
CA LEU A 420 -4.41 7.65 24.99
C LEU A 420 -4.70 6.34 25.71
N ILE A 421 -5.97 6.15 26.09
CA ILE A 421 -6.44 4.87 26.63
C ILE A 421 -7.74 4.52 25.92
N TYR A 422 -7.76 3.36 25.30
CA TYR A 422 -8.98 2.76 24.75
C TYR A 422 -8.98 1.26 24.92
N SER A 423 -10.12 0.64 24.73
CA SER A 423 -10.22 -0.83 24.79
C SER A 423 -10.94 -1.40 23.57
N LYS A 424 -10.58 -2.63 23.27
CA LYS A 424 -11.23 -3.54 22.32
C LYS A 424 -11.72 -4.73 23.15
N LYS A 425 -13.01 -4.73 23.53
CA LYS A 425 -13.54 -5.68 24.53
C LYS A 425 -12.69 -5.67 25.82
N ASN A 426 -12.01 -6.79 26.11
CA ASN A 426 -11.19 -7.01 27.30
C ASN A 426 -9.71 -6.67 27.12
N ILE A 427 -9.30 -6.13 25.96
CA ILE A 427 -7.93 -5.70 25.69
C ILE A 427 -7.88 -4.18 25.86
N PHE A 428 -7.02 -3.73 26.77
CA PHE A 428 -6.80 -2.31 27.03
C PHE A 428 -5.49 -1.87 26.39
N ILE A 429 -5.54 -0.78 25.64
CA ILE A 429 -4.40 -0.17 24.97
C ILE A 429 -4.10 1.15 25.69
N ILE A 430 -2.90 1.27 26.21
CA ILE A 430 -2.43 2.44 26.96
C ILE A 430 -1.19 2.96 26.26
N MET A 431 -1.23 4.21 25.83
CA MET A 431 -0.12 4.87 25.13
C MET A 431 0.21 6.19 25.80
N ASN A 432 1.49 6.39 26.08
CA ASN A 432 2.01 7.66 26.57
C ASN A 432 2.88 8.29 25.47
N ASN A 433 2.42 9.35 24.85
CA ASN A 433 3.14 10.11 23.82
C ASN A 433 3.84 11.36 24.40
N SER A 434 4.01 11.42 25.73
CA SER A 434 4.77 12.48 26.40
C SER A 434 6.24 12.08 26.58
N ASP A 435 7.11 13.07 26.79
CA ASP A 435 8.53 12.84 27.13
C ASP A 435 8.76 12.55 28.62
N LYS A 436 7.69 12.26 29.37
CA LYS A 436 7.73 12.07 30.83
C LYS A 436 7.05 10.77 31.22
N GLU A 437 7.51 10.20 32.33
CA GLU A 437 6.73 9.15 32.99
C GLU A 437 5.43 9.71 33.55
N GLU A 438 4.34 9.07 33.20
CA GLU A 438 2.99 9.48 33.63
C GLU A 438 2.34 8.38 34.47
N LYS A 439 1.75 8.76 35.59
CA LYS A 439 0.93 7.85 36.39
C LYS A 439 -0.45 7.76 35.81
N VAL A 440 -0.80 6.57 35.34
CA VAL A 440 -2.12 6.28 34.78
C VAL A 440 -2.94 5.49 35.78
N PHE A 441 -4.13 6.01 36.12
CA PHE A 441 -5.11 5.22 36.87
C PHE A 441 -5.78 4.24 35.93
N LEU A 442 -5.63 2.95 36.24
CA LEU A 442 -6.30 1.89 35.48
C LEU A 442 -7.83 2.05 35.57
N PRO A 443 -8.57 1.77 34.49
CA PRO A 443 -10.01 1.74 34.49
C PRO A 443 -10.55 0.84 35.59
N LYS A 444 -11.75 1.17 36.09
CA LYS A 444 -12.37 0.41 37.20
C LYS A 444 -12.56 -1.07 36.88
N GLU A 445 -12.75 -1.37 35.60
CA GLU A 445 -12.90 -2.71 35.04
C GLU A 445 -11.65 -3.57 35.24
N ILE A 446 -10.46 -2.95 35.34
CA ILE A 446 -9.18 -3.63 35.56
C ILE A 446 -8.85 -3.77 37.06
N LYS A 447 -9.29 -2.81 37.88
CA LYS A 447 -8.84 -2.68 39.28
C LYS A 447 -8.96 -3.94 40.17
N ASN A 448 -9.87 -4.84 39.85
CA ASN A 448 -10.14 -6.03 40.66
C ASN A 448 -9.86 -7.35 39.91
N ASN A 449 -9.25 -7.30 38.73
CA ASN A 449 -8.97 -8.46 37.90
C ASN A 449 -7.46 -8.64 37.72
N LYS A 450 -7.04 -9.89 37.61
CA LYS A 450 -5.69 -10.18 37.13
C LYS A 450 -5.57 -9.75 35.69
N VAL A 451 -4.57 -8.96 35.37
CA VAL A 451 -4.27 -8.49 34.01
C VAL A 451 -2.98 -9.15 33.53
N LYS A 452 -2.92 -9.41 32.23
CA LYS A 452 -1.71 -9.90 31.57
C LYS A 452 -1.18 -8.80 30.67
N ASP A 453 0.06 -8.40 30.89
CA ASP A 453 0.78 -7.58 29.92
C ASP A 453 1.12 -8.43 28.69
N LEU A 454 0.63 -8.04 27.52
CA LEU A 454 0.83 -8.78 26.26
C LEU A 454 2.25 -8.61 25.69
N PHE A 455 2.99 -7.57 26.10
CA PHE A 455 4.38 -7.37 25.70
C PHE A 455 5.36 -8.09 26.62
N GLU A 456 5.12 -8.08 27.92
CA GLU A 456 6.02 -8.69 28.89
C GLU A 456 5.61 -10.12 29.27
N GLU A 457 4.42 -10.57 28.86
CA GLU A 457 3.81 -11.86 29.23
C GLU A 457 3.69 -12.08 30.76
N LYS A 458 3.79 -10.99 31.53
CA LYS A 458 3.64 -11.01 33.00
C LYS A 458 2.18 -10.89 33.37
N ILE A 459 1.80 -11.55 34.48
CA ILE A 459 0.47 -11.42 35.09
C ILE A 459 0.65 -10.58 36.35
N GLU A 460 -0.03 -9.43 36.41
CA GLU A 460 -0.08 -8.53 37.55
C GLU A 460 -1.42 -8.57 38.27
#